data_0772c3ec5d087d2c58627013ef51f7cd
#
_entry.id   0772c3ec5d087d2c58627013ef51f7cd
#
_cell.length_a   1.000
_cell.length_b   1.000
_cell.length_c   1.000
_cell.angle_alpha   90.00
_cell.angle_beta   90.00
_cell.angle_gamma   90.00
#
_symmetry.space_group_name_H-M   'P 1'
#
loop_
_entity.id
_entity.type
_entity.pdbx_description
1 polymer ?
#
loop_
_entity_poly.entity_id
_entity_poly.type
_entity_poly.pdbx_seq_one_letter_code
_entity_poly.pdbx_strand_id
1 'polypeptide(L)'
;MNDKKNREPMVIALATGKGGSMKTTSAVFLACALVDQSRGEQRVLVADADVQGDAKDWWYRADELGDPLPFDVMSAAPADITHLRGINDRLDDPVDWVLIDSAPYGRALD
;
A
#
# COMPACT_ATOMS: atom_id res chain seq x y z
N MET A 1 7.85 16.89 -18.63
CA MET A 1 8.70 16.02 -17.81
C MET A 1 8.03 15.71 -16.47
N ASN A 2 8.05 14.46 -16.08
CA ASN A 2 7.40 14.05 -14.84
C ASN A 2 8.42 13.97 -13.72
N ASP A 3 8.48 15.00 -12.88
CA ASP A 3 9.44 15.07 -11.79
C ASP A 3 9.22 13.99 -10.75
N LYS A 4 7.96 13.52 -10.58
CA LYS A 4 7.66 12.48 -9.60
C LYS A 4 8.35 11.16 -9.92
N LYS A 5 8.57 10.88 -11.19
CA LYS A 5 9.20 9.62 -11.59
C LYS A 5 10.62 9.50 -11.05
N ASN A 6 11.30 10.62 -10.88
CA ASN A 6 12.66 10.66 -10.35
C ASN A 6 12.71 10.79 -8.84
N ARG A 7 11.56 10.93 -8.19
CA ARG A 7 11.48 11.06 -6.75
C ARG A 7 11.21 9.72 -6.10
N GLU A 8 11.75 9.54 -4.91
CA GLU A 8 11.35 8.43 -4.08
C GLU A 8 10.01 8.76 -3.43
N PRO A 9 9.08 7.81 -3.40
CA PRO A 9 7.86 8.02 -2.64
C PRO A 9 8.14 7.98 -1.15
N MET A 10 7.24 8.55 -0.37
CA MET A 10 7.28 8.36 1.08
C MET A 10 6.80 6.94 1.37
N VAL A 11 7.61 6.15 2.04
CA VAL A 11 7.30 4.75 2.34
C VAL A 11 7.00 4.60 3.82
N ILE A 12 5.83 4.08 4.15
CA ILE A 12 5.40 3.85 5.53
C ILE A 12 5.03 2.38 5.68
N ALA A 13 5.68 1.71 6.62
CA ALA A 13 5.35 0.33 6.92
C ALA A 13 4.38 0.29 8.09
N LEU A 14 3.28 -0.43 7.92
CA LEU A 14 2.30 -0.63 8.96
C LEU A 14 2.46 -2.05 9.49
N ALA A 15 2.77 -2.15 10.76
CA ALA A 15 2.97 -3.45 11.40
C ALA A 15 2.29 -3.43 12.75
N THR A 16 1.61 -4.52 13.08
CA THR A 16 1.05 -4.71 14.39
C THR A 16 1.70 -5.92 15.02
N GLY A 17 1.49 -6.10 16.30
CA GLY A 17 1.88 -7.31 16.94
C GLY A 17 0.97 -8.46 16.50
N LYS A 18 0.56 -9.28 17.42
CA LYS A 18 -0.29 -10.43 17.11
C LYS A 18 -1.69 -10.00 16.71
N GLY A 19 -2.33 -10.78 15.87
CA GLY A 19 -3.73 -10.59 15.52
C GLY A 19 -4.00 -9.41 14.60
N GLY A 20 -3.18 -9.20 13.62
CA GLY A 20 -3.09 -8.01 12.79
C GLY A 20 -4.25 -7.61 11.91
N SER A 21 -5.50 -8.01 12.20
CA SER A 21 -6.63 -7.65 11.34
C SER A 21 -6.85 -6.14 11.23
N MET A 22 -6.57 -5.40 12.32
CA MET A 22 -6.72 -3.94 12.31
C MET A 22 -5.66 -3.26 11.45
N LYS A 23 -4.56 -3.94 11.16
CA LYS A 23 -3.50 -3.39 10.34
C LYS A 23 -3.97 -3.09 8.93
N THR A 24 -4.64 -4.05 8.29
CA THR A 24 -5.15 -3.87 6.94
C THR A 24 -6.20 -2.76 6.90
N THR A 25 -7.10 -2.74 7.87
CA THR A 25 -8.10 -1.68 7.99
C THR A 25 -7.42 -0.32 8.10
N SER A 26 -6.38 -0.22 8.92
CA SER A 26 -5.64 1.02 9.09
C SER A 26 -4.94 1.45 7.80
N ALA A 27 -4.37 0.50 7.06
CA ALA A 27 -3.71 0.81 5.79
C ALA A 27 -4.71 1.36 4.78
N VAL A 28 -5.88 0.75 4.67
CA VAL A 28 -6.91 1.18 3.73
C VAL A 28 -7.42 2.57 4.10
N PHE A 29 -7.72 2.80 5.39
CA PHE A 29 -8.21 4.11 5.83
C PHE A 29 -7.15 5.19 5.65
N LEU A 30 -5.90 4.90 5.97
CA LEU A 30 -4.84 5.88 5.79
C LEU A 30 -4.66 6.24 4.32
N ALA A 31 -4.70 5.24 3.44
CA ALA A 31 -4.59 5.48 2.00
C ALA A 31 -5.73 6.35 1.51
N CYS A 32 -6.97 6.05 1.92
CA CYS A 32 -8.11 6.86 1.56
C CYS A 32 -7.97 8.30 2.06
N ALA A 33 -7.50 8.47 3.30
CA ALA A 33 -7.34 9.79 3.87
C ALA A 33 -6.28 10.62 3.13
N LEU A 34 -5.19 9.99 2.74
CA LEU A 34 -4.12 10.68 2.00
C LEU A 34 -4.63 11.17 0.65
N VAL A 35 -5.36 10.32 -0.07
CA VAL A 35 -5.94 10.70 -1.35
C VAL A 35 -6.95 11.82 -1.16
N ASP A 36 -7.84 11.67 -0.17
CA ASP A 36 -8.91 12.64 0.06
C ASP A 36 -8.36 14.00 0.48
N GLN A 37 -7.38 14.04 1.38
CA GLN A 37 -6.80 15.28 1.85
C GLN A 37 -6.07 16.04 0.74
N SER A 38 -5.52 15.32 -0.21
CA SER A 38 -4.85 15.94 -1.35
C SER A 38 -5.81 16.27 -2.49
N ARG A 39 -7.10 15.96 -2.32
CA ARG A 39 -8.12 16.14 -3.36
C ARG A 39 -7.78 15.36 -4.62
N GLY A 40 -7.20 14.18 -4.43
CA GLY A 40 -6.83 13.32 -5.53
C GLY A 40 -5.53 13.70 -6.24
N GLU A 41 -4.82 14.70 -5.75
CA GLU A 41 -3.56 15.11 -6.38
C GLU A 41 -2.42 14.18 -6.04
N GLN A 42 -2.47 13.52 -4.89
CA GLN A 42 -1.45 12.56 -4.50
C GLN A 42 -1.91 11.15 -4.76
N ARG A 43 -0.99 10.34 -5.25
CA ARG A 43 -1.26 8.94 -5.55
C ARG A 43 -0.67 8.07 -4.47
N VAL A 44 -1.43 7.09 -4.05
CA VAL A 44 -1.03 6.16 -2.99
C VAL A 44 -1.04 4.74 -3.55
N LEU A 45 -0.01 4.00 -3.22
CA LEU A 45 0.07 2.58 -3.52
C LEU A 45 0.13 1.81 -2.19
N VAL A 46 -0.71 0.81 -2.04
CA VAL A 46 -0.62 -0.11 -0.91
C VAL A 46 0.11 -1.35 -1.38
N ALA A 47 1.22 -1.66 -0.73
CA ALA A 47 1.99 -2.87 -1.01
C ALA A 47 1.58 -3.94 -0.01
N ASP A 48 0.86 -4.95 -0.48
CA ASP A 48 0.34 -6.02 0.35
C ASP A 48 1.41 -7.10 0.49
N ALA A 49 2.12 -7.08 1.60
CA ALA A 49 3.20 -8.01 1.91
C ALA A 49 2.75 -9.11 2.87
N ASP A 50 1.48 -9.14 3.21
CA ASP A 50 0.92 -10.18 4.07
C ASP A 50 0.46 -11.35 3.20
N VAL A 51 0.84 -12.57 3.58
CA VAL A 51 0.45 -13.77 2.84
C VAL A 51 -1.05 -13.97 2.82
N GLN A 52 -1.78 -13.39 3.77
CA GLN A 52 -3.24 -13.47 3.78
C GLN A 52 -3.87 -12.67 2.65
N GLY A 53 -3.20 -11.63 2.15
CA GLY A 53 -3.69 -10.86 1.03
C GLY A 53 -4.94 -10.05 1.31
N ASP A 54 -5.16 -9.62 2.55
CA ASP A 54 -6.39 -8.95 2.95
C ASP A 54 -6.61 -7.62 2.24
N ALA A 55 -5.55 -6.84 2.05
CA ALA A 55 -5.68 -5.55 1.37
C ALA A 55 -6.07 -5.75 -0.10
N LYS A 56 -5.49 -6.76 -0.73
CA LYS A 56 -5.78 -7.07 -2.12
C LYS A 56 -7.21 -7.58 -2.29
N ASP A 57 -7.68 -8.40 -1.35
CA ASP A 57 -9.05 -8.88 -1.37
C ASP A 57 -10.03 -7.73 -1.22
N TRP A 58 -9.73 -6.78 -0.35
CA TRP A 58 -10.57 -5.60 -0.17
C TRP A 58 -10.67 -4.80 -1.46
N TRP A 59 -9.54 -4.63 -2.14
CA TRP A 59 -9.49 -3.89 -3.40
C TRP A 59 -10.39 -4.56 -4.45
N TYR A 60 -10.30 -5.89 -4.59
CA TYR A 60 -11.13 -6.62 -5.55
C TYR A 60 -12.62 -6.53 -5.20
N ARG A 61 -12.96 -6.64 -3.93
CA ARG A 61 -14.37 -6.56 -3.53
C ARG A 61 -14.95 -5.18 -3.81
N ALA A 62 -14.20 -4.14 -3.53
CA ALA A 62 -14.65 -2.77 -3.80
C ALA A 62 -14.91 -2.58 -5.29
N ASP A 63 -14.01 -3.09 -6.12
CA ASP A 63 -14.14 -2.98 -7.56
C ASP A 63 -15.37 -3.72 -8.06
N GLU A 64 -15.61 -4.93 -7.56
CA GLU A 64 -16.78 -5.73 -7.95
C GLU A 64 -18.09 -5.06 -7.55
N LEU A 65 -18.10 -4.33 -6.45
CA LEU A 65 -19.29 -3.65 -5.97
C LEU A 65 -19.54 -2.31 -6.69
N GLY A 66 -18.66 -1.94 -7.61
CA GLY A 66 -18.80 -0.69 -8.34
C GLY A 66 -18.38 0.54 -7.57
N ASP A 67 -17.65 0.36 -6.47
CA ASP A 67 -17.14 1.44 -5.65
C ASP A 67 -15.64 1.24 -5.42
N PRO A 68 -14.82 1.37 -6.48
CA PRO A 68 -13.40 1.06 -6.37
C PRO A 68 -12.68 1.97 -5.38
N LEU A 69 -11.66 1.42 -4.74
CA LEU A 69 -10.81 2.19 -3.85
C LEU A 69 -10.04 3.23 -4.65
N PRO A 70 -9.78 4.42 -4.07
CA PRO A 70 -9.12 5.51 -4.80
C PRO A 70 -7.60 5.35 -4.87
N PHE A 71 -7.09 4.15 -4.67
CA PHE A 71 -5.66 3.85 -4.72
C PHE A 71 -5.47 2.43 -5.24
N ASP A 72 -4.25 2.11 -5.63
CA ASP A 72 -3.93 0.78 -6.12
C ASP A 72 -3.32 -0.08 -5.02
N VAL A 73 -3.47 -1.39 -5.17
CA VAL A 73 -2.88 -2.37 -4.26
C VAL A 73 -2.06 -3.34 -5.10
N MET A 74 -0.82 -3.57 -4.68
CA MET A 74 0.02 -4.58 -5.32
C MET A 74 0.46 -5.60 -4.29
N SER A 75 0.69 -6.83 -4.73
CA SER A 75 1.30 -7.84 -3.88
C SER A 75 2.81 -7.62 -3.86
N ALA A 76 3.43 -7.77 -2.71
CA ALA A 76 4.87 -7.60 -2.56
C ALA A 76 5.43 -8.71 -1.68
N ALA A 77 6.44 -9.40 -2.18
CA ALA A 77 7.15 -10.37 -1.35
C ALA A 77 8.05 -9.62 -0.36
N PRO A 78 8.40 -10.23 0.78
CA PRO A 78 9.31 -9.57 1.72
C PRO A 78 10.60 -9.07 1.09
N ALA A 79 11.12 -9.77 0.11
CA ALA A 79 12.35 -9.35 -0.57
C ALA A 79 12.15 -8.08 -1.41
N ASP A 80 10.91 -7.78 -1.80
CA ASP A 80 10.62 -6.61 -2.64
C ASP A 80 10.52 -5.33 -1.84
N ILE A 81 10.35 -5.44 -0.51
CA ILE A 81 10.15 -4.27 0.34
C ILE A 81 11.32 -3.30 0.25
N THR A 82 12.53 -3.83 0.18
CA THR A 82 13.73 -2.99 0.10
C THR A 82 13.83 -2.20 -1.21
N HIS A 83 13.08 -2.60 -2.21
CA HIS A 83 13.11 -1.96 -3.53
C HIS A 83 11.98 -0.96 -3.74
N LEU A 84 11.10 -0.79 -2.75
CA LEU A 84 9.93 0.08 -2.92
C LEU A 84 10.28 1.55 -3.06
N ARG A 85 11.44 1.97 -2.55
CA ARG A 85 11.85 3.36 -2.72
C ARG A 85 12.08 3.73 -4.17
N GLY A 86 12.50 2.77 -4.98
CA GLY A 86 12.71 2.98 -6.41
C GLY A 86 11.52 2.58 -7.27
N ILE A 87 10.36 2.37 -6.66
CA ILE A 87 9.21 1.82 -7.39
C ILE A 87 8.78 2.73 -8.53
N ASN A 88 8.94 4.03 -8.40
CA ASN A 88 8.50 4.97 -9.43
C ASN A 88 9.26 4.82 -10.74
N ASP A 89 10.45 4.25 -10.70
CA ASP A 89 11.19 3.96 -11.94
C ASP A 89 10.51 2.87 -12.77
N ARG A 90 9.70 2.05 -12.14
CA ARG A 90 9.04 0.90 -12.77
C ARG A 90 7.56 1.10 -13.02
N LEU A 91 6.97 2.15 -12.44
CA LEU A 91 5.55 2.42 -12.60
C LEU A 91 5.33 3.39 -13.74
N ASP A 92 4.27 3.17 -14.52
CA ASP A 92 3.86 4.11 -15.56
C ASP A 92 3.40 5.42 -14.94
N ASP A 93 2.65 5.31 -13.83
CA ASP A 93 2.17 6.46 -13.07
C ASP A 93 2.85 6.48 -11.72
N PRO A 94 3.75 7.43 -11.48
CA PRO A 94 4.47 7.49 -10.20
C PRO A 94 3.54 7.78 -9.04
N VAL A 95 3.93 7.27 -7.86
CA VAL A 95 3.15 7.46 -6.63
C VAL A 95 3.90 8.35 -5.67
N ASP A 96 3.15 9.01 -4.79
CA ASP A 96 3.70 9.89 -3.76
C ASP A 96 3.91 9.13 -2.45
N TRP A 97 3.11 8.11 -2.22
CA TRP A 97 3.13 7.32 -0.98
C TRP A 97 3.07 5.85 -1.28
N VAL A 98 3.83 5.07 -0.53
CA VAL A 98 3.70 3.62 -0.50
C VAL A 98 3.44 3.20 0.94
N LEU A 99 2.30 2.57 1.17
CA LEU A 99 1.95 2.03 2.47
C LEU A 99 2.14 0.52 2.42
N ILE A 100 2.97 -0.01 3.30
CA ILE A 100 3.26 -1.44 3.32
C ILE A 100 2.38 -2.12 4.35
N ASP A 101 1.51 -3.01 3.90
CA ASP A 101 0.70 -3.85 4.77
C ASP A 101 1.48 -5.14 5.01
N SER A 102 2.34 -5.13 6.01
CA SER A 102 3.25 -6.24 6.26
C SER A 102 2.60 -7.34 7.09
N ALA A 103 3.23 -8.52 7.08
CA ALA A 103 2.76 -9.63 7.90
C ALA A 103 2.79 -9.24 9.38
N PRO A 104 1.93 -9.85 10.20
CA PRO A 104 1.91 -9.56 11.63
C PRO A 104 3.28 -9.72 12.25
N TYR A 105 3.66 -8.71 13.01
CA TYR A 105 4.97 -8.66 13.64
C TYR A 105 5.08 -9.76 14.71
N GLY A 106 6.18 -10.42 14.72
CA GLY A 106 6.45 -11.45 15.72
C GLY A 106 6.05 -12.86 15.33
N ARG A 107 5.22 -13.03 14.30
CA ARG A 107 4.82 -14.38 13.90
C ARG A 107 5.99 -15.20 13.38
N ALA A 108 6.90 -14.54 12.70
CA ALA A 108 8.08 -15.21 12.17
C ALA A 108 9.04 -15.67 13.28
N LEU A 109 8.83 -15.16 14.48
CA LEU A 109 9.65 -15.50 15.62
C LEU A 109 9.10 -16.69 16.42
N ASP A 110 7.88 -17.09 16.11
CA ASP A 110 7.23 -18.23 16.81
C ASP A 110 7.71 -19.59 16.25
#